data_59c9a57f5279b1346539a888e2b607d0
#
_entry.id   59c9a57f5279b1346539a888e2b607d0
#
_cell.length_a   1.000
_cell.length_b   1.000
_cell.length_c   1.000
_cell.angle_alpha   90.00
_cell.angle_beta   90.00
_cell.angle_gamma   90.00
#
_symmetry.space_group_name_H-M   'P 1'
#
loop_
_entity.id
_entity.type
_entity.pdbx_description
1 polymer ?
#
loop_
_entity_poly.entity_id
_entity_poly.type
_entity_poly.pdbx_seq_one_letter_code
_entity_poly.pdbx_strand_id
1 'polypeptide(L)'
;MINASLVAMEINNCLPAMEIPRETENYEGFYHLISMSGDVAEAHLNYIIRDHDASLFEAKKATLCHIEKIMNEKWGAGTVQLTITDQYRNMAEIIKKCMFLIENAVKACKNTNIPPLILPIRGGTDGCMLSYMGLPCPNLGTGGHAYHGPYEHITIE
;
A
#
# COMPACT_ATOMS: atom_id res chain seq x y z
N MET A 1 33.37 -1.87 13.27
CA MET A 1 32.77 -0.85 12.34
C MET A 1 31.40 -1.39 11.96
N ILE A 2 30.34 -0.62 12.15
CA ILE A 2 28.98 -0.97 11.69
C ILE A 2 28.87 -0.49 10.24
N ASN A 3 28.35 -1.35 9.36
CA ASN A 3 28.14 -1.03 7.95
C ASN A 3 26.62 -0.80 7.74
N ALA A 4 26.22 0.43 7.42
CA ALA A 4 24.82 0.83 7.30
C ALA A 4 24.07 0.04 6.21
N SER A 5 24.72 -0.26 5.08
CA SER A 5 24.09 -1.06 4.02
C SER A 5 23.80 -2.49 4.47
N LEU A 6 24.66 -3.10 5.29
CA LEU A 6 24.39 -4.44 5.82
C LEU A 6 23.28 -4.44 6.87
N VAL A 7 23.21 -3.40 7.70
CA VAL A 7 22.09 -3.21 8.65
C VAL A 7 20.76 -3.03 7.89
N ALA A 8 20.76 -2.25 6.79
CA ALA A 8 19.58 -2.09 5.94
C ALA A 8 19.10 -3.42 5.32
N MET A 9 20.02 -4.27 4.85
CA MET A 9 19.68 -5.60 4.35
C MET A 9 19.13 -6.50 5.48
N GLU A 10 19.67 -6.40 6.68
CA GLU A 10 19.16 -7.14 7.84
C GLU A 10 17.74 -6.71 8.21
N ILE A 11 17.43 -5.39 8.21
CA ILE A 11 16.09 -4.86 8.42
C ILE A 11 15.11 -5.46 7.41
N ASN A 12 15.47 -5.45 6.12
CA ASN A 12 14.63 -6.04 5.07
C ASN A 12 14.38 -7.54 5.31
N ASN A 13 15.38 -8.28 5.77
CA ASN A 13 15.27 -9.71 6.05
C ASN A 13 14.44 -10.04 7.32
N CYS A 14 14.20 -9.07 8.20
CA CYS A 14 13.30 -9.22 9.34
C CYS A 14 11.81 -9.13 8.95
N LEU A 15 11.49 -8.63 7.76
CA LEU A 15 10.12 -8.58 7.28
C LEU A 15 9.66 -9.93 6.73
N PRO A 16 8.34 -10.24 6.81
CA PRO A 16 7.80 -11.47 6.24
C PRO A 16 8.04 -11.56 4.73
N ALA A 17 8.82 -12.54 4.29
CA ALA A 17 9.25 -12.66 2.90
C ALA A 17 8.09 -12.83 1.90
N MET A 18 6.95 -13.38 2.36
CA MET A 18 5.76 -13.62 1.54
C MET A 18 4.77 -12.44 1.56
N GLU A 19 4.96 -11.46 2.43
CA GLU A 19 4.09 -10.27 2.47
C GLU A 19 4.63 -9.14 1.58
N ILE A 20 4.84 -9.44 0.31
CA ILE A 20 5.28 -8.50 -0.73
C ILE A 20 4.27 -8.47 -1.88
N PRO A 21 4.21 -7.40 -2.69
CA PRO A 21 3.20 -7.26 -3.76
C PRO A 21 3.13 -8.43 -4.73
N ARG A 22 4.25 -9.09 -5.00
CA ARG A 22 4.34 -10.22 -5.93
C ARG A 22 3.75 -11.51 -5.38
N GLU A 23 3.80 -11.70 -4.06
CA GLU A 23 3.40 -12.93 -3.38
C GLU A 23 2.03 -12.81 -2.69
N THR A 24 1.38 -11.64 -2.81
CA THR A 24 0.09 -11.35 -2.18
C THR A 24 -0.96 -10.94 -3.22
N GLU A 25 -2.23 -11.25 -2.97
CA GLU A 25 -3.33 -10.94 -3.88
C GLU A 25 -4.59 -10.44 -3.14
N ASN A 26 -5.57 -9.96 -3.89
CA ASN A 26 -6.88 -9.52 -3.41
C ASN A 26 -6.81 -8.55 -2.23
N TYR A 27 -7.23 -8.99 -1.05
CA TYR A 27 -7.29 -8.19 0.19
C TYR A 27 -6.07 -8.35 1.09
N GLU A 28 -5.08 -9.14 0.69
CA GLU A 28 -3.87 -9.36 1.47
C GLU A 28 -3.00 -8.10 1.50
N GLY A 29 -2.53 -7.78 2.69
CA GLY A 29 -1.63 -6.66 2.91
C GLY A 29 -0.18 -7.02 2.60
N PHE A 30 0.66 -5.99 2.41
CA PHE A 30 2.07 -6.17 2.04
C PHE A 30 2.97 -5.04 2.53
N TYR A 31 4.27 -5.34 2.54
CA TYR A 31 5.36 -4.38 2.60
C TYR A 31 6.01 -4.27 1.22
N HIS A 32 6.06 -3.10 0.66
CA HIS A 32 6.68 -2.86 -0.65
C HIS A 32 7.90 -1.97 -0.50
N LEU A 33 9.09 -2.53 -0.63
CA LEU A 33 10.32 -1.75 -0.72
C LEU A 33 10.34 -1.03 -2.07
N ILE A 34 10.16 0.29 -2.06
CA ILE A 34 10.13 1.10 -3.28
C ILE A 34 11.49 1.68 -3.65
N SER A 35 12.36 1.88 -2.67
CA SER A 35 13.74 2.28 -2.93
C SER A 35 14.67 1.88 -1.79
N MET A 36 15.90 1.61 -2.15
CA MET A 36 17.02 1.39 -1.25
C MET A 36 18.24 2.13 -1.80
N SER A 37 18.90 2.88 -0.94
CA SER A 37 20.16 3.56 -1.27
C SER A 37 21.05 3.61 -0.04
N GLY A 38 22.36 3.72 -0.24
CA GLY A 38 23.28 3.88 0.88
C GLY A 38 24.68 3.36 0.59
N ASP A 39 25.54 3.54 1.58
CA ASP A 39 26.91 3.07 1.62
C ASP A 39 27.29 2.51 2.99
N VAL A 40 28.56 2.52 3.35
CA VAL A 40 29.05 2.04 4.65
C VAL A 40 28.60 2.92 5.81
N ALA A 41 28.44 4.23 5.57
CA ALA A 41 28.17 5.21 6.61
C ALA A 41 26.66 5.41 6.86
N GLU A 42 25.85 5.44 5.80
CA GLU A 42 24.42 5.71 5.86
C GLU A 42 23.65 4.90 4.82
N ALA A 43 22.44 4.47 5.16
CA ALA A 43 21.55 3.77 4.23
C ALA A 43 20.09 4.16 4.47
N HIS A 44 19.30 4.21 3.38
CA HIS A 44 17.90 4.56 3.39
C HIS A 44 17.06 3.45 2.77
N LEU A 45 15.99 3.07 3.44
CA LEU A 45 14.97 2.15 2.96
C LEU A 45 13.63 2.86 2.95
N ASN A 46 12.96 2.89 1.80
CA ASN A 46 11.61 3.43 1.68
C ASN A 46 10.62 2.32 1.41
N TYR A 47 9.63 2.18 2.28
CA TYR A 47 8.56 1.21 2.15
C TYR A 47 7.20 1.86 1.99
N ILE A 48 6.35 1.22 1.21
CA ILE A 48 4.90 1.42 1.26
C ILE A 48 4.31 0.21 1.99
N ILE A 49 3.46 0.48 2.99
CA ILE A 49 2.67 -0.54 3.66
C ILE A 49 1.24 -0.40 3.16
N ARG A 50 0.60 -1.53 2.85
CA ARG A 50 -0.82 -1.59 2.48
C ARG A 50 -1.48 -2.75 3.20
N ASP A 51 -2.69 -2.52 3.65
CA ASP A 51 -3.60 -3.56 4.10
C ASP A 51 -5.04 -3.04 3.97
N HIS A 52 -5.97 -3.92 3.65
CA HIS A 52 -7.39 -3.58 3.57
C HIS A 52 -8.06 -3.59 4.94
N ASP A 53 -7.52 -4.37 5.89
CA ASP A 53 -7.97 -4.41 7.28
C ASP A 53 -7.17 -3.42 8.13
N ALA A 54 -7.88 -2.55 8.86
CA ALA A 54 -7.25 -1.51 9.67
C ALA A 54 -6.40 -2.09 10.81
N SER A 55 -6.81 -3.22 11.41
CA SER A 55 -6.08 -3.85 12.52
C SER A 55 -4.80 -4.51 12.01
N LEU A 56 -4.83 -5.16 10.84
CA LEU A 56 -3.65 -5.73 10.20
C LEU A 56 -2.70 -4.65 9.70
N PHE A 57 -3.24 -3.52 9.21
CA PHE A 57 -2.43 -2.36 8.85
C PHE A 57 -1.64 -1.82 10.05
N GLU A 58 -2.29 -1.62 11.20
CA GLU A 58 -1.61 -1.19 12.41
C GLU A 58 -0.61 -2.24 12.93
N ALA A 59 -0.92 -3.53 12.82
CA ALA A 59 0.01 -4.60 13.16
C ALA A 59 1.27 -4.56 12.28
N LYS A 60 1.15 -4.27 10.99
CA LYS A 60 2.29 -4.09 10.09
C LYS A 60 3.19 -2.91 10.50
N LYS A 61 2.60 -1.78 10.90
CA LYS A 61 3.34 -0.64 11.42
C LYS A 61 4.07 -1.00 12.73
N ALA A 62 3.38 -1.70 13.63
CA ALA A 62 3.98 -2.18 14.88
C ALA A 62 5.16 -3.13 14.64
N THR A 63 5.10 -3.96 13.60
CA THR A 63 6.22 -4.83 13.19
C THR A 63 7.46 -4.01 12.85
N LEU A 64 7.34 -2.93 12.08
CA LEU A 64 8.47 -2.05 11.77
C LEU A 64 9.03 -1.35 13.01
N CYS A 65 8.18 -0.89 13.91
CA CYS A 65 8.63 -0.31 15.19
C CYS A 65 9.39 -1.36 16.03
N HIS A 66 8.94 -2.61 15.99
CA HIS A 66 9.64 -3.69 16.70
C HIS A 66 11.00 -4.01 16.06
N ILE A 67 11.10 -4.03 14.74
CA ILE A 67 12.36 -4.20 14.03
C ILE A 67 13.34 -3.07 14.37
N GLU A 68 12.89 -1.80 14.33
CA GLU A 68 13.71 -0.66 14.75
C GLU A 68 14.28 -0.86 16.14
N LYS A 69 13.44 -1.26 17.10
CA LYS A 69 13.86 -1.52 18.48
C LYS A 69 14.92 -2.61 18.55
N ILE A 70 14.70 -3.78 17.94
CA ILE A 70 15.65 -4.90 17.93
C ILE A 70 16.98 -4.50 17.29
N MET A 71 16.93 -3.76 16.17
CA MET A 71 18.15 -3.31 15.51
C MET A 71 18.94 -2.32 16.36
N ASN A 72 18.26 -1.42 17.06
CA ASN A 72 18.93 -0.49 18.00
C ASN A 72 19.47 -1.19 19.24
N GLU A 73 18.82 -2.23 19.74
CA GLU A 73 19.37 -3.08 20.82
C GLU A 73 20.64 -3.84 20.37
N LYS A 74 20.64 -4.32 19.13
CA LYS A 74 21.76 -5.09 18.57
C LYS A 74 22.94 -4.22 18.17
N TRP A 75 22.72 -3.12 17.49
CA TRP A 75 23.75 -2.32 16.84
C TRP A 75 24.11 -1.03 17.58
N GLY A 76 23.36 -0.67 18.61
CA GLY A 76 23.50 0.54 19.39
C GLY A 76 22.35 1.51 19.18
N ALA A 77 21.98 2.22 20.24
CA ALA A 77 20.89 3.18 20.23
C ALA A 77 21.08 4.29 19.16
N GLY A 78 20.06 4.55 18.36
CA GLY A 78 20.10 5.55 17.31
C GLY A 78 20.75 5.10 16.00
N THR A 79 21.16 3.83 15.88
CA THR A 79 21.67 3.28 14.61
C THR A 79 20.57 3.21 13.56
N VAL A 80 19.35 2.91 13.97
CA VAL A 80 18.17 2.85 13.07
C VAL A 80 17.16 3.89 13.52
N GLN A 81 16.62 4.65 12.58
CA GLN A 81 15.56 5.62 12.80
C GLN A 81 14.40 5.31 11.84
N LEU A 82 13.23 5.09 12.40
CA LEU A 82 12.00 4.83 11.64
C LEU A 82 11.11 6.07 11.63
N THR A 83 10.64 6.44 10.45
CA THR A 83 9.58 7.44 10.28
C THR A 83 8.40 6.81 9.58
N ILE A 84 7.21 6.88 10.19
CA ILE A 84 5.97 6.38 9.60
C ILE A 84 5.06 7.57 9.30
N THR A 85 4.58 7.65 8.05
CA THR A 85 3.64 8.69 7.62
C THR A 85 2.43 8.03 6.96
N ASP A 86 1.25 8.31 7.46
CA ASP A 86 0.00 7.84 6.85
C ASP A 86 -0.31 8.68 5.60
N GLN A 87 -0.44 8.01 4.45
CA GLN A 87 -0.75 8.66 3.17
C GLN A 87 -2.20 8.43 2.75
N TYR A 88 -2.63 7.17 2.74
CA TYR A 88 -3.95 6.76 2.29
C TYR A 88 -4.60 5.86 3.32
N ARG A 89 -5.88 6.10 3.58
CA ARG A 89 -6.73 5.23 4.39
C ARG A 89 -7.71 4.50 3.49
N ASN A 90 -8.13 3.31 3.86
CA ASN A 90 -9.17 2.59 3.13
C ASN A 90 -10.48 3.40 3.16
N MET A 91 -10.99 3.77 1.98
CA MET A 91 -12.24 4.55 1.87
C MET A 91 -13.49 3.75 2.23
N ALA A 92 -13.40 2.44 2.43
CA ALA A 92 -14.54 1.57 2.70
C ALA A 92 -15.42 2.07 3.85
N GLU A 93 -14.83 2.62 4.92
CA GLU A 93 -15.58 3.16 6.06
C GLU A 93 -16.47 4.36 5.70
N ILE A 94 -16.07 5.14 4.70
CA ILE A 94 -16.86 6.25 4.17
C ILE A 94 -17.89 5.73 3.17
N ILE A 95 -17.47 4.88 2.23
CA ILE A 95 -18.33 4.36 1.16
C ILE A 95 -19.46 3.47 1.69
N LYS A 96 -19.23 2.69 2.76
CA LYS A 96 -20.30 1.92 3.44
C LYS A 96 -21.52 2.75 3.81
N LYS A 97 -21.34 4.04 4.08
CA LYS A 97 -22.43 4.98 4.39
C LYS A 97 -23.13 5.53 3.15
N CYS A 98 -22.56 5.33 1.98
CA CYS A 98 -22.99 5.86 0.69
C CYS A 98 -23.07 4.78 -0.39
N MET A 99 -23.56 3.58 -0.03
CA MET A 99 -23.61 2.42 -0.93
C MET A 99 -24.42 2.66 -2.21
N PHE A 100 -25.33 3.64 -2.20
CA PHE A 100 -26.07 4.04 -3.39
C PHE A 100 -25.17 4.44 -4.56
N LEU A 101 -23.94 4.92 -4.30
CA LEU A 101 -22.96 5.25 -5.36
C LEU A 101 -22.51 3.99 -6.09
N ILE A 102 -22.22 2.92 -5.34
CA ILE A 102 -21.85 1.62 -5.94
C ILE A 102 -23.04 1.00 -6.66
N GLU A 103 -24.23 1.05 -6.06
CA GLU A 103 -25.46 0.52 -6.67
C GLU A 103 -25.78 1.22 -7.98
N ASN A 104 -25.62 2.54 -8.05
CA ASN A 104 -25.81 3.32 -9.28
C ASN A 104 -24.80 2.94 -10.35
N ALA A 105 -23.50 2.75 -9.99
CA ALA A 105 -22.48 2.32 -10.92
C ALA A 105 -22.77 0.91 -11.47
N VAL A 106 -23.14 -0.03 -10.61
CA VAL A 106 -23.57 -1.39 -11.00
C VAL A 106 -24.76 -1.35 -11.94
N LYS A 107 -25.77 -0.52 -11.64
CA LYS A 107 -26.94 -0.35 -12.49
C LYS A 107 -26.56 0.23 -13.86
N ALA A 108 -25.68 1.23 -13.90
CA ALA A 108 -25.20 1.82 -15.15
C ALA A 108 -24.49 0.77 -16.03
N CYS A 109 -23.58 -0.02 -15.44
CA CYS A 109 -22.91 -1.13 -16.14
C CYS A 109 -23.93 -2.13 -16.73
N LYS A 110 -24.90 -2.56 -15.94
CA LYS A 110 -25.94 -3.47 -16.41
C LYS A 110 -26.78 -2.90 -17.55
N ASN A 111 -27.11 -1.62 -17.50
CA ASN A 111 -27.87 -0.93 -18.55
C ASN A 111 -27.12 -0.84 -19.89
N THR A 112 -25.80 -0.88 -19.84
CA THR A 112 -24.92 -0.87 -21.02
C THR A 112 -24.43 -2.27 -21.41
N ASN A 113 -25.02 -3.32 -20.83
CA ASN A 113 -24.63 -4.73 -21.02
C ASN A 113 -23.15 -5.03 -20.67
N ILE A 114 -22.57 -4.24 -19.78
CA ILE A 114 -21.24 -4.49 -19.24
C ILE A 114 -21.39 -5.22 -17.90
N PRO A 115 -20.86 -6.45 -17.72
CA PRO A 115 -20.93 -7.14 -16.46
C PRO A 115 -20.11 -6.38 -15.40
N PRO A 116 -20.73 -5.94 -14.28
CA PRO A 116 -19.98 -5.24 -13.23
C PRO A 116 -19.08 -6.23 -12.48
N LEU A 117 -17.81 -5.87 -12.31
CA LEU A 117 -16.87 -6.60 -11.49
C LEU A 117 -16.36 -5.68 -10.38
N ILE A 118 -16.62 -6.06 -9.12
CA ILE A 118 -16.19 -5.28 -7.95
C ILE A 118 -14.93 -5.94 -7.40
N LEU A 119 -13.81 -5.23 -7.47
CA LEU A 119 -12.50 -5.70 -7.04
C LEU A 119 -11.88 -4.73 -6.02
N PRO A 120 -11.05 -5.23 -5.10
CA PRO A 120 -10.26 -4.35 -4.23
C PRO A 120 -9.18 -3.63 -5.03
N ILE A 121 -8.94 -2.37 -4.69
CA ILE A 121 -7.79 -1.62 -5.19
C ILE A 121 -6.67 -1.73 -4.16
N ARG A 122 -5.51 -2.24 -4.58
CA ARG A 122 -4.35 -2.46 -3.71
C ARG A 122 -3.43 -1.24 -3.59
N GLY A 123 -3.68 -0.20 -4.37
CA GLY A 123 -2.96 1.08 -4.35
C GLY A 123 -3.73 2.18 -3.61
N GLY A 124 -3.08 3.32 -3.38
CA GLY A 124 -3.75 4.56 -2.99
C GLY A 124 -4.39 5.22 -4.22
N THR A 125 -5.50 5.90 -4.02
CA THR A 125 -6.19 6.65 -5.08
C THR A 125 -6.64 8.01 -4.56
N ASP A 126 -6.81 8.97 -5.45
CA ASP A 126 -7.36 10.29 -5.09
C ASP A 126 -8.77 10.18 -4.51
N GLY A 127 -9.54 9.17 -4.95
CA GLY A 127 -10.85 8.86 -4.37
C GLY A 127 -10.81 8.56 -2.88
N CYS A 128 -9.73 7.95 -2.38
CA CYS A 128 -9.52 7.76 -0.94
C CYS A 128 -9.36 9.10 -0.22
N MET A 129 -8.54 10.00 -0.76
CA MET A 129 -8.31 11.33 -0.18
C MET A 129 -9.60 12.15 -0.18
N LEU A 130 -10.27 12.23 -1.33
CA LEU A 130 -11.53 12.98 -1.49
C LEU A 130 -12.62 12.45 -0.56
N SER A 131 -12.71 11.13 -0.37
CA SER A 131 -13.69 10.52 0.54
C SER A 131 -13.50 11.00 1.98
N TYR A 132 -12.28 11.09 2.47
CA TYR A 132 -11.98 11.61 3.81
C TYR A 132 -12.08 13.13 3.92
N MET A 133 -12.07 13.85 2.79
CA MET A 133 -12.35 15.29 2.74
C MET A 133 -13.86 15.62 2.69
N GLY A 134 -14.72 14.60 2.75
CA GLY A 134 -16.17 14.77 2.77
C GLY A 134 -16.86 14.56 1.42
N LEU A 135 -16.13 14.14 0.39
CA LEU A 135 -16.68 13.77 -0.92
C LEU A 135 -16.52 12.25 -1.12
N PRO A 136 -17.53 11.43 -0.81
CA PRO A 136 -17.47 9.98 -1.05
C PRO A 136 -17.23 9.70 -2.54
N CYS A 137 -16.09 9.13 -2.86
CA CYS A 137 -15.60 9.00 -4.23
C CYS A 137 -15.09 7.58 -4.51
N PRO A 138 -15.99 6.61 -4.80
CA PRO A 138 -15.59 5.28 -5.22
C PRO A 138 -14.92 5.31 -6.59
N ASN A 139 -13.96 4.40 -6.82
CA ASN A 139 -13.27 4.31 -8.10
C ASN A 139 -14.07 3.50 -9.11
N LEU A 140 -14.02 3.91 -10.37
CA LEU A 140 -14.52 3.16 -11.52
C LEU A 140 -13.33 2.67 -12.36
N GLY A 141 -13.45 1.48 -12.93
CA GLY A 141 -12.48 0.97 -13.89
C GLY A 141 -12.54 1.79 -15.19
N THR A 142 -11.38 2.13 -15.73
CA THR A 142 -11.25 2.88 -16.99
C THR A 142 -11.03 1.97 -18.20
N GLY A 143 -10.83 0.65 -17.98
CA GLY A 143 -10.44 -0.29 -19.02
C GLY A 143 -8.96 -0.18 -19.44
N GLY A 144 -8.16 0.57 -18.69
CA GLY A 144 -6.73 0.70 -18.95
C GLY A 144 -5.93 -0.54 -18.54
N HIS A 145 -4.77 -0.68 -19.13
CA HIS A 145 -3.81 -1.77 -18.89
C HIS A 145 -2.40 -1.22 -18.71
N ALA A 146 -1.53 -1.99 -18.07
CA ALA A 146 -0.12 -1.70 -17.85
C ALA A 146 0.14 -0.33 -17.19
N TYR A 147 -0.71 0.05 -16.21
CA TYR A 147 -0.61 1.31 -15.49
C TYR A 147 0.79 1.62 -14.96
N HIS A 148 1.13 2.91 -14.98
CA HIS A 148 2.42 3.45 -14.49
C HIS A 148 3.64 2.97 -15.26
N GLY A 149 3.46 2.40 -16.43
CA GLY A 149 4.54 1.89 -17.27
C GLY A 149 4.60 2.51 -18.67
N PRO A 150 5.67 2.31 -19.43
CA PRO A 150 5.81 2.83 -20.78
C PRO A 150 4.84 2.19 -21.78
N TYR A 151 4.16 1.14 -21.39
CA TYR A 151 3.18 0.42 -22.20
C TYR A 151 1.74 0.64 -21.71
N GLU A 152 1.51 1.68 -20.91
CA GLU A 152 0.15 2.03 -20.46
C GLU A 152 -0.74 2.33 -21.66
N HIS A 153 -1.88 1.66 -21.75
CA HIS A 153 -2.79 1.78 -22.87
C HIS A 153 -4.23 1.46 -22.48
N ILE A 154 -5.15 1.85 -23.32
CA ILE A 154 -6.56 1.44 -23.31
C ILE A 154 -6.94 0.90 -24.69
N THR A 155 -7.80 -0.11 -24.74
CA THR A 155 -8.34 -0.62 -26.00
C THR A 155 -9.44 0.30 -26.53
N ILE A 156 -9.70 0.23 -27.84
CA ILE A 156 -10.73 1.05 -28.50
C ILE A 156 -12.13 0.43 -28.35
N GLU A 157 -12.20 -0.84 -27.95
CA GLU A 157 -13.44 -1.63 -27.83
C GLU A 157 -14.32 -1.21 -26.66
#